data_52c8d9881215394184275e44cb143b21
#
_entry.id   52c8d9881215394184275e44cb143b21
#
_cell.length_a   1.000
_cell.length_b   1.000
_cell.length_c   1.000
_cell.angle_alpha   90.00
_cell.angle_beta   90.00
_cell.angle_gamma   90.00
#
_symmetry.space_group_name_H-M   'P 1'
#
loop_
_entity.id
_entity.type
_entity.pdbx_description
1 polymer ?
#
loop_
_entity_poly.entity_id
_entity_poly.type
_entity_poly.pdbx_seq_one_letter_code
_entity_poly.pdbx_strand_id
1 'polypeptide(L)'
;GFLTSPSAVGTRYDWMYRLVYSLLIRGNAFGVFNGLRRDGWPNSVEWLNPADVSVVDDYAVTAPQFTVLGRPVAPGTLLHIPAFPIPGRVMGLSPIRAFAATTEVGAQAIRFGRDWFRNNGNPGAILQNQKLDTIPPDSTAIIKRRFKEAVAARDLLVLGRDWSFESVSIPAEESQFLNTIKATANQVAAIY
;
A
#
# COMPACT_ATOMS: atom_id res chain seq x y z
N GLY A 1 -29.21 21.00 -13.36
CA GLY A 1 -29.46 19.57 -13.59
C GLY A 1 -28.65 18.70 -12.64
N PHE A 2 -28.91 17.39 -12.59
CA PHE A 2 -28.20 16.43 -11.72
C PHE A 2 -26.67 16.55 -11.84
N LEU A 3 -26.13 16.61 -13.05
CA LEU A 3 -24.68 16.73 -13.27
C LEU A 3 -24.06 18.07 -12.83
N THR A 4 -24.88 19.10 -12.59
CA THR A 4 -24.40 20.39 -12.09
C THR A 4 -24.24 20.37 -10.58
N SER A 5 -25.12 19.67 -9.88
CA SER A 5 -25.10 19.48 -8.42
C SER A 5 -25.45 18.02 -8.10
N PRO A 6 -24.49 17.09 -8.26
CA PRO A 6 -24.76 15.65 -8.13
C PRO A 6 -24.81 15.17 -6.68
N SER A 7 -24.34 15.95 -5.74
CA SER A 7 -24.30 15.64 -4.30
C SER A 7 -24.91 16.79 -3.50
N ALA A 8 -25.49 16.46 -2.36
CA ALA A 8 -25.94 17.44 -1.37
C ALA A 8 -24.77 18.00 -0.54
N VAL A 9 -23.65 17.30 -0.52
CA VAL A 9 -22.46 17.63 0.28
C VAL A 9 -21.24 17.74 -0.64
N GLY A 10 -20.60 18.89 -0.62
CA GLY A 10 -19.39 19.13 -1.39
C GLY A 10 -19.63 19.65 -2.81
N THR A 11 -18.54 19.78 -3.55
CA THR A 11 -18.56 20.29 -4.91
C THR A 11 -18.72 19.14 -5.92
N ARG A 12 -19.04 19.47 -7.17
CA ARG A 12 -19.02 18.52 -8.28
C ARG A 12 -17.65 17.84 -8.43
N TYR A 13 -16.57 18.57 -8.18
CA TYR A 13 -15.21 18.03 -8.26
C TYR A 13 -14.95 16.98 -7.18
N ASP A 14 -15.37 17.24 -5.94
CA ASP A 14 -15.26 16.28 -4.84
C ASP A 14 -16.05 15.01 -5.15
N TRP A 15 -17.24 15.16 -5.72
CA TRP A 15 -18.08 14.04 -6.13
C TRP A 15 -17.42 13.18 -7.21
N MET A 16 -16.89 13.80 -8.26
CA MET A 16 -16.15 13.11 -9.33
C MET A 16 -14.86 12.47 -8.80
N TYR A 17 -14.13 13.17 -7.94
CA TYR A 17 -12.92 12.64 -7.32
C TYR A 17 -13.20 11.36 -6.53
N ARG A 18 -14.24 11.34 -5.69
CA ARG A 18 -14.63 10.16 -4.92
C ARG A 18 -15.02 8.99 -5.81
N LEU A 19 -15.73 9.26 -6.89
CA LEU A 19 -16.07 8.26 -7.89
C LEU A 19 -14.82 7.63 -8.49
N VAL A 20 -13.96 8.45 -9.09
CA VAL A 20 -12.74 7.99 -9.77
C VAL A 20 -11.80 7.29 -8.79
N TYR A 21 -11.62 7.84 -7.60
CA TYR A 21 -10.82 7.22 -6.55
C TYR A 21 -11.32 5.81 -6.19
N SER A 22 -12.63 5.64 -6.02
CA SER A 22 -13.23 4.34 -5.71
C SER A 22 -13.03 3.34 -6.83
N LEU A 23 -13.18 3.77 -8.09
CA LEU A 23 -12.96 2.92 -9.26
C LEU A 23 -11.50 2.49 -9.40
N LEU A 24 -10.56 3.42 -9.25
CA LEU A 24 -9.12 3.15 -9.40
C LEU A 24 -8.58 2.25 -8.27
N ILE A 25 -9.00 2.49 -7.04
CA ILE A 25 -8.45 1.74 -5.89
C ILE A 25 -9.20 0.42 -5.66
N ARG A 26 -10.54 0.45 -5.74
CA ARG A 26 -11.38 -0.69 -5.36
C ARG A 26 -12.00 -1.42 -6.57
N GLY A 27 -11.92 -0.82 -7.76
CA GLY A 27 -12.55 -1.37 -8.95
C GLY A 27 -14.08 -1.28 -8.94
N ASN A 28 -14.67 -0.64 -7.94
CA ASN A 28 -16.11 -0.53 -7.77
C ASN A 28 -16.46 0.79 -7.09
N ALA A 29 -17.51 1.44 -7.53
CA ALA A 29 -18.10 2.58 -6.85
C ALA A 29 -19.57 2.30 -6.54
N PHE A 30 -20.00 2.70 -5.35
CA PHE A 30 -21.36 2.51 -4.87
C PHE A 30 -21.94 3.84 -4.45
N GLY A 31 -23.13 4.16 -4.97
CA GLY A 31 -23.84 5.38 -4.66
C GLY A 31 -25.24 5.11 -4.14
N VAL A 32 -25.68 5.87 -3.17
CA VAL A 32 -27.06 5.84 -2.67
C VAL A 32 -27.83 7.01 -3.26
N PHE A 33 -29.01 6.74 -3.78
CA PHE A 33 -29.93 7.75 -4.27
C PHE A 33 -30.57 8.52 -3.10
N ASN A 34 -30.45 9.84 -3.11
CA ASN A 34 -31.06 10.69 -2.11
C ASN A 34 -32.26 11.40 -2.72
N GLY A 35 -33.43 10.74 -2.59
CA GLY A 35 -34.69 11.19 -3.13
C GLY A 35 -34.76 11.11 -4.65
N LEU A 36 -35.99 11.13 -5.17
CA LEU A 36 -36.28 11.16 -6.60
C LEU A 36 -36.98 12.47 -6.97
N ARG A 37 -36.65 12.99 -8.14
CA ARG A 37 -37.34 14.11 -8.78
C ARG A 37 -38.68 13.66 -9.38
N ARG A 38 -39.51 14.60 -9.76
CA ARG A 38 -40.78 14.32 -10.45
C ARG A 38 -40.59 13.61 -11.79
N ASP A 39 -39.43 13.77 -12.43
CA ASP A 39 -39.07 13.13 -13.70
C ASP A 39 -38.42 11.73 -13.51
N GLY A 40 -38.40 11.20 -12.27
CA GLY A 40 -37.84 9.89 -11.93
C GLY A 40 -36.30 9.88 -11.75
N TRP A 41 -35.62 10.99 -12.00
CA TRP A 41 -34.18 11.09 -11.77
C TRP A 41 -33.86 11.33 -10.30
N PRO A 42 -32.71 10.84 -9.79
CA PRO A 42 -32.29 11.12 -8.43
C PRO A 42 -32.03 12.61 -8.23
N ASN A 43 -32.35 13.11 -7.05
CA ASN A 43 -31.97 14.47 -6.65
C ASN A 43 -30.46 14.59 -6.50
N SER A 44 -29.86 13.65 -5.79
CA SER A 44 -28.42 13.51 -5.63
C SER A 44 -28.03 12.04 -5.45
N VAL A 45 -26.75 11.77 -5.64
CA VAL A 45 -26.13 10.47 -5.37
C VAL A 45 -24.96 10.68 -4.43
N GLU A 46 -24.98 10.04 -3.29
CA GLU A 46 -23.89 10.10 -2.33
C GLU A 46 -23.07 8.82 -2.41
N TRP A 47 -21.74 8.98 -2.61
CA TRP A 47 -20.82 7.85 -2.70
C TRP A 47 -20.58 7.23 -1.33
N LEU A 48 -20.73 5.91 -1.28
CA LEU A 48 -20.38 5.10 -0.12
C LEU A 48 -18.89 4.69 -0.16
N ASN A 49 -18.33 4.39 1.00
CA ASN A 49 -17.05 3.71 1.03
C ASN A 49 -17.22 2.28 0.49
N PRO A 50 -16.52 1.90 -0.59
CA PRO A 50 -16.66 0.55 -1.16
C PRO A 50 -16.29 -0.59 -0.21
N ALA A 51 -15.54 -0.30 0.87
CA ALA A 51 -15.21 -1.29 1.88
C ALA A 51 -16.41 -1.70 2.75
N ASP A 52 -17.41 -0.83 2.83
CA ASP A 52 -18.62 -1.05 3.65
C ASP A 52 -19.73 -1.76 2.86
N VAL A 53 -19.53 -1.98 1.55
CA VAL A 53 -20.50 -2.60 0.67
C VAL A 53 -20.03 -3.99 0.27
N SER A 54 -20.93 -4.97 0.40
CA SER A 54 -20.69 -6.35 -0.06
C SER A 54 -21.83 -6.81 -0.96
N VAL A 55 -21.54 -7.70 -1.88
CA VAL A 55 -22.54 -8.45 -2.65
C VAL A 55 -22.77 -9.80 -2.00
N VAL A 56 -24.02 -10.22 -1.91
CA VAL A 56 -24.39 -11.52 -1.29
C VAL A 56 -23.92 -12.69 -2.15
N ASP A 57 -24.13 -12.58 -3.47
CA ASP A 57 -23.66 -13.54 -4.46
C ASP A 57 -23.07 -12.78 -5.67
N ASP A 58 -21.78 -12.92 -5.87
CA ASP A 58 -21.06 -12.25 -6.96
C ASP A 58 -21.39 -12.83 -8.34
N TYR A 59 -22.02 -14.00 -8.40
CA TYR A 59 -22.47 -14.64 -9.66
C TYR A 59 -23.92 -14.33 -10.01
N ALA A 60 -24.70 -13.71 -9.13
CA ALA A 60 -26.08 -13.34 -9.36
C ALA A 60 -26.19 -12.04 -10.19
N VAL A 61 -25.67 -12.06 -11.42
CA VAL A 61 -25.54 -10.84 -12.29
C VAL A 61 -26.90 -10.23 -12.64
N THR A 62 -27.93 -11.05 -12.78
CA THR A 62 -29.27 -10.58 -13.19
C THR A 62 -30.06 -9.95 -12.06
N ALA A 63 -29.76 -10.30 -10.81
CA ALA A 63 -30.48 -9.79 -9.64
C ALA A 63 -29.50 -9.62 -8.44
N PRO A 64 -28.51 -8.72 -8.54
CA PRO A 64 -27.52 -8.56 -7.49
C PRO A 64 -28.15 -8.04 -6.19
N GLN A 65 -27.79 -8.67 -5.09
CA GLN A 65 -28.20 -8.24 -3.76
C GLN A 65 -26.98 -7.70 -3.00
N PHE A 66 -27.09 -6.48 -2.53
CA PHE A 66 -26.05 -5.80 -1.81
C PHE A 66 -26.37 -5.63 -0.33
N THR A 67 -25.33 -5.60 0.47
CA THR A 67 -25.42 -5.19 1.88
C THR A 67 -24.50 -4.01 2.12
N VAL A 68 -24.92 -3.09 2.98
CA VAL A 68 -24.12 -1.95 3.45
C VAL A 68 -23.96 -2.08 4.95
N LEU A 69 -22.71 -2.14 5.43
CA LEU A 69 -22.41 -2.41 6.85
C LEU A 69 -23.17 -3.64 7.39
N GLY A 70 -23.26 -4.70 6.56
CA GLY A 70 -23.95 -5.95 6.89
C GLY A 70 -25.49 -5.90 6.84
N ARG A 71 -26.09 -4.74 6.49
CA ARG A 71 -27.54 -4.59 6.36
C ARG A 71 -27.95 -4.71 4.89
N PRO A 72 -28.96 -5.50 4.55
CA PRO A 72 -29.43 -5.62 3.18
C PRO A 72 -30.00 -4.30 2.67
N VAL A 73 -29.72 -3.99 1.41
CA VAL A 73 -30.20 -2.81 0.72
C VAL A 73 -31.34 -3.18 -0.21
N ALA A 74 -32.40 -2.38 -0.23
CA ALA A 74 -33.52 -2.64 -1.13
C ALA A 74 -33.08 -2.52 -2.60
N PRO A 75 -33.58 -3.41 -3.49
CA PRO A 75 -33.28 -3.34 -4.90
C PRO A 75 -33.60 -1.95 -5.50
N GLY A 76 -32.72 -1.46 -6.35
CA GLY A 76 -32.90 -0.17 -7.04
C GLY A 76 -32.57 1.07 -6.22
N THR A 77 -32.13 0.94 -4.96
CA THR A 77 -31.71 2.10 -4.12
C THR A 77 -30.21 2.35 -4.15
N LEU A 78 -29.43 1.37 -4.65
CA LEU A 78 -27.99 1.45 -4.76
C LEU A 78 -27.56 1.52 -6.23
N LEU A 79 -26.78 2.51 -6.58
CA LEU A 79 -26.07 2.59 -7.85
C LEU A 79 -24.73 1.85 -7.69
N HIS A 80 -24.46 0.88 -8.56
CA HIS A 80 -23.18 0.21 -8.64
C HIS A 80 -22.52 0.46 -10.00
N ILE A 81 -21.26 0.89 -9.96
CA ILE A 81 -20.44 1.11 -11.15
C ILE A 81 -19.15 0.28 -11.02
N PRO A 82 -19.00 -0.83 -11.75
CA PRO A 82 -17.75 -1.58 -11.81
C PRO A 82 -16.77 -0.94 -12.80
N ALA A 83 -15.49 -0.81 -12.44
CA ALA A 83 -14.46 -0.25 -13.31
C ALA A 83 -13.95 -1.28 -14.34
N PHE A 84 -13.63 -2.47 -13.90
CA PHE A 84 -13.12 -3.56 -14.74
C PHE A 84 -14.07 -4.75 -14.62
N PRO A 85 -15.16 -4.75 -15.42
CA PRO A 85 -16.17 -5.78 -15.29
C PRO A 85 -15.64 -7.14 -15.72
N ILE A 86 -15.90 -8.16 -14.91
CA ILE A 86 -15.54 -9.54 -15.20
C ILE A 86 -16.80 -10.24 -15.69
N PRO A 87 -16.77 -10.90 -16.86
CA PRO A 87 -17.92 -11.67 -17.35
C PRO A 87 -18.43 -12.67 -16.30
N GLY A 88 -19.74 -12.66 -16.04
CA GLY A 88 -20.37 -13.54 -15.06
C GLY A 88 -20.18 -13.13 -13.60
N ARG A 89 -19.68 -11.91 -13.33
CA ARG A 89 -19.57 -11.37 -11.97
C ARG A 89 -20.27 -10.02 -11.82
N VAL A 90 -20.77 -9.77 -10.65
CA VAL A 90 -21.35 -8.48 -10.27
C VAL A 90 -20.27 -7.47 -9.97
N MET A 91 -19.26 -7.88 -9.22
CA MET A 91 -18.18 -7.01 -8.78
C MET A 91 -17.11 -6.83 -9.86
N GLY A 92 -16.69 -5.61 -10.06
CA GLY A 92 -15.53 -5.29 -10.88
C GLY A 92 -14.23 -5.67 -10.20
N LEU A 93 -13.17 -5.87 -11.00
CA LEU A 93 -11.84 -6.19 -10.53
C LEU A 93 -11.21 -4.98 -9.85
N SER A 94 -10.69 -5.16 -8.63
CA SER A 94 -9.84 -4.16 -8.00
C SER A 94 -8.43 -4.24 -8.59
N PRO A 95 -7.90 -3.16 -9.21
CA PRO A 95 -6.54 -3.17 -9.75
C PRO A 95 -5.49 -3.49 -8.70
N ILE A 96 -5.58 -2.87 -7.52
CA ILE A 96 -4.63 -3.11 -6.42
C ILE A 96 -4.65 -4.56 -5.95
N ARG A 97 -5.82 -5.19 -5.87
CA ARG A 97 -5.90 -6.61 -5.48
C ARG A 97 -5.40 -7.54 -6.58
N ALA A 98 -5.65 -7.22 -7.84
CA ALA A 98 -5.18 -8.02 -8.97
C ALA A 98 -3.65 -8.02 -9.06
N PHE A 99 -3.02 -6.89 -8.73
CA PHE A 99 -1.57 -6.72 -8.76
C PHE A 99 -0.95 -6.62 -7.36
N ALA A 100 -1.58 -7.25 -6.36
CA ALA A 100 -1.13 -7.19 -4.97
C ALA A 100 0.34 -7.64 -4.80
N ALA A 101 0.75 -8.70 -5.50
CA ALA A 101 2.13 -9.19 -5.46
C ALA A 101 3.14 -8.12 -5.95
N THR A 102 2.83 -7.43 -7.04
CA THR A 102 3.68 -6.36 -7.57
C THR A 102 3.76 -5.17 -6.63
N THR A 103 2.63 -4.74 -6.07
CA THR A 103 2.59 -3.62 -5.11
C THR A 103 3.29 -3.97 -3.80
N GLU A 104 3.23 -5.22 -3.37
CA GLU A 104 3.93 -5.70 -2.18
C GLU A 104 5.44 -5.70 -2.36
N VAL A 105 5.96 -6.18 -3.50
CA VAL A 105 7.40 -6.14 -3.83
C VAL A 105 7.90 -4.69 -3.79
N GLY A 106 7.17 -3.76 -4.39
CA GLY A 106 7.52 -2.34 -4.36
C GLY A 106 7.52 -1.76 -2.94
N ALA A 107 6.51 -2.09 -2.14
CA ALA A 107 6.44 -1.65 -0.75
C ALA A 107 7.58 -2.21 0.10
N GLN A 108 7.97 -3.46 -0.11
CA GLN A 108 9.10 -4.09 0.56
C GLN A 108 10.43 -3.49 0.14
N ALA A 109 10.63 -3.22 -1.15
CA ALA A 109 11.81 -2.52 -1.66
C ALA A 109 11.95 -1.13 -1.01
N ILE A 110 10.88 -0.36 -0.93
CA ILE A 110 10.88 0.96 -0.26
C ILE A 110 11.20 0.84 1.24
N ARG A 111 10.64 -0.15 1.94
CA ARG A 111 10.94 -0.41 3.36
C ARG A 111 12.41 -0.76 3.56
N PHE A 112 12.93 -1.68 2.74
CA PHE A 112 14.34 -2.05 2.77
C PHE A 112 15.24 -0.83 2.57
N GLY A 113 14.97 0.00 1.54
CA GLY A 113 15.73 1.22 1.30
C GLY A 113 15.67 2.21 2.47
N ARG A 114 14.49 2.42 3.04
CA ARG A 114 14.34 3.27 4.23
C ARG A 114 15.19 2.77 5.40
N ASP A 115 15.13 1.47 5.66
CA ASP A 115 15.85 0.87 6.79
C ASP A 115 17.36 0.84 6.52
N TRP A 116 17.78 0.66 5.27
CA TRP A 116 19.15 0.81 4.82
C TRP A 116 19.69 2.22 5.08
N PHE A 117 19.00 3.24 4.60
CA PHE A 117 19.41 4.62 4.82
C PHE A 117 19.37 5.03 6.30
N ARG A 118 18.40 4.52 7.04
CA ARG A 118 18.27 4.76 8.49
C ARG A 118 19.43 4.16 9.28
N ASN A 119 19.97 3.04 8.83
CA ASN A 119 21.13 2.37 9.43
C ASN A 119 22.47 2.82 8.81
N ASN A 120 22.53 3.98 8.16
CA ASN A 120 23.70 4.54 7.50
C ASN A 120 24.32 3.64 6.41
N GLY A 121 23.54 2.81 5.75
CA GLY A 121 24.00 1.90 4.71
C GLY A 121 24.90 0.77 5.22
N ASN A 122 24.93 0.53 6.53
CA ASN A 122 25.79 -0.50 7.12
C ASN A 122 24.94 -1.73 7.53
N PRO A 123 24.87 -2.78 6.73
CA PRO A 123 24.03 -3.96 6.98
C PRO A 123 24.51 -4.83 8.14
N GLY A 124 25.69 -4.61 8.58
CA GLY A 124 26.34 -5.34 9.66
C GLY A 124 27.86 -5.23 9.57
N ALA A 125 28.50 -5.43 10.67
CA ALA A 125 29.94 -5.49 10.75
C ALA A 125 30.33 -6.70 11.61
N ILE A 126 31.35 -7.38 11.19
CA ILE A 126 31.98 -8.44 11.98
C ILE A 126 33.20 -7.81 12.66
N LEU A 127 33.15 -7.79 13.99
CA LEU A 127 34.30 -7.47 14.82
C LEU A 127 34.86 -8.79 15.34
N GLN A 128 36.03 -9.16 14.88
CA GLN A 128 36.69 -10.40 15.25
C GLN A 128 37.96 -10.12 16.04
N ASN A 129 38.14 -10.84 17.16
CA ASN A 129 39.40 -10.85 17.89
C ASN A 129 40.22 -12.07 17.45
N GLN A 130 41.44 -11.84 17.01
CA GLN A 130 42.29 -12.90 16.44
C GLN A 130 42.96 -13.81 17.51
N LYS A 131 42.89 -13.42 18.80
CA LYS A 131 43.52 -14.14 19.89
C LYS A 131 42.56 -14.80 20.87
N LEU A 132 41.29 -14.45 20.83
CA LEU A 132 40.27 -14.96 21.74
C LEU A 132 39.29 -15.84 20.98
N ASP A 133 39.23 -17.12 21.34
CA ASP A 133 38.24 -18.04 20.79
C ASP A 133 36.80 -17.69 21.26
N THR A 134 36.67 -17.06 22.41
CA THR A 134 35.38 -16.65 22.94
C THR A 134 35.50 -15.31 23.66
N ILE A 135 34.61 -14.36 23.37
CA ILE A 135 34.54 -13.05 24.00
C ILE A 135 33.56 -13.10 25.16
N PRO A 136 33.96 -12.72 26.39
CA PRO A 136 33.04 -12.66 27.53
C PRO A 136 31.81 -11.81 27.24
N PRO A 137 30.59 -12.21 27.74
CA PRO A 137 29.33 -11.51 27.47
C PRO A 137 29.37 -10.01 27.81
N ASP A 138 29.98 -9.65 28.93
CA ASP A 138 30.08 -8.25 29.39
C ASP A 138 30.94 -7.41 28.43
N SER A 139 32.06 -7.97 27.96
CA SER A 139 32.93 -7.32 26.98
C SER A 139 32.20 -7.16 25.64
N THR A 140 31.43 -8.16 25.24
CA THR A 140 30.61 -8.12 24.00
C THR A 140 29.59 -6.98 24.05
N ALA A 141 28.93 -6.78 25.18
CA ALA A 141 27.93 -5.71 25.35
C ALA A 141 28.59 -4.32 25.24
N ILE A 142 29.77 -4.13 25.85
CA ILE A 142 30.51 -2.89 25.80
C ILE A 142 30.97 -2.59 24.37
N ILE A 143 31.50 -3.57 23.67
CA ILE A 143 32.01 -3.43 22.28
C ILE A 143 30.85 -3.07 21.35
N LYS A 144 29.73 -3.77 21.43
CA LYS A 144 28.52 -3.48 20.64
C LYS A 144 28.01 -2.06 20.86
N ARG A 145 28.00 -1.59 22.10
CA ARG A 145 27.59 -0.23 22.43
C ARG A 145 28.53 0.80 21.82
N ARG A 146 29.85 0.69 22.03
CA ARG A 146 30.85 1.59 21.47
C ARG A 146 30.80 1.64 19.94
N PHE A 147 30.63 0.49 19.31
CA PHE A 147 30.47 0.42 17.86
C PHE A 147 29.25 1.19 17.39
N LYS A 148 28.09 0.99 18.02
CA LYS A 148 26.85 1.70 17.70
C LYS A 148 26.98 3.21 17.92
N GLU A 149 27.63 3.62 19.00
CA GLU A 149 27.87 5.03 19.32
C GLU A 149 28.78 5.68 18.26
N ALA A 150 29.90 5.03 17.89
CA ALA A 150 30.80 5.51 16.86
C ALA A 150 30.13 5.64 15.50
N VAL A 151 29.36 4.64 15.08
CA VAL A 151 28.61 4.66 13.82
C VAL A 151 27.55 5.77 13.83
N ALA A 152 26.83 5.95 14.93
CA ALA A 152 25.79 6.99 15.05
C ALA A 152 26.42 8.41 15.02
N ALA A 153 27.57 8.59 15.68
CA ALA A 153 28.30 9.84 15.72
C ALA A 153 29.13 10.11 14.44
N ARG A 154 29.25 9.12 13.54
CA ARG A 154 30.18 9.14 12.40
C ARG A 154 31.64 9.41 12.84
N ASP A 155 32.01 8.85 13.97
CA ASP A 155 33.30 9.01 14.59
C ASP A 155 34.18 7.76 14.40
N LEU A 156 35.48 7.92 14.65
CA LEU A 156 36.45 6.85 14.52
C LEU A 156 36.26 5.79 15.63
N LEU A 157 36.13 4.52 15.24
CA LEU A 157 36.20 3.41 16.15
C LEU A 157 37.65 2.94 16.27
N VAL A 158 38.28 3.21 17.41
CA VAL A 158 39.64 2.72 17.68
C VAL A 158 39.56 1.31 18.25
N LEU A 159 40.14 0.37 17.51
CA LEU A 159 40.25 -1.03 17.90
C LEU A 159 41.67 -1.37 18.38
N GLY A 160 41.78 -2.31 19.28
CA GLY A 160 43.09 -2.84 19.71
C GLY A 160 43.79 -3.62 18.58
N ARG A 161 45.09 -3.88 18.73
CA ARG A 161 45.93 -4.50 17.72
C ARG A 161 45.44 -5.87 17.24
N ASP A 162 44.73 -6.60 18.12
CA ASP A 162 44.28 -7.97 17.84
C ASP A 162 42.84 -8.04 17.32
N TRP A 163 42.23 -6.87 17.00
CA TRP A 163 40.88 -6.78 16.46
C TRP A 163 40.90 -6.46 14.98
N SER A 164 40.11 -7.20 14.22
CA SER A 164 39.81 -6.90 12.83
C SER A 164 38.37 -6.46 12.67
N PHE A 165 38.16 -5.53 11.77
CA PHE A 165 36.86 -5.05 11.35
C PHE A 165 36.64 -5.47 9.92
N GLU A 166 35.57 -6.21 9.67
CA GLU A 166 35.12 -6.55 8.34
C GLU A 166 33.70 -6.03 8.17
N SER A 167 33.53 -5.11 7.23
CA SER A 167 32.19 -4.67 6.89
C SER A 167 31.57 -5.72 5.97
N VAL A 168 30.43 -6.26 6.37
CA VAL A 168 29.60 -7.08 5.49
C VAL A 168 28.93 -6.11 4.53
N SER A 169 29.67 -5.64 3.53
CA SER A 169 29.08 -4.81 2.47
C SER A 169 28.50 -5.74 1.41
N ILE A 170 27.31 -5.41 0.95
CA ILE A 170 26.67 -6.03 -0.22
C ILE A 170 26.78 -5.01 -1.36
N PRO A 171 27.93 -4.94 -2.06
CA PRO A 171 28.23 -3.86 -3.01
C PRO A 171 27.38 -3.87 -4.27
N ALA A 172 26.78 -5.01 -4.63
CA ALA A 172 26.04 -5.18 -5.88
C ALA A 172 24.56 -4.76 -5.81
N GLU A 173 24.03 -4.49 -4.62
CA GLU A 173 22.58 -4.38 -4.42
C GLU A 173 22.02 -2.97 -4.52
N GLU A 174 22.82 -1.93 -4.38
CA GLU A 174 22.31 -0.55 -4.54
C GLU A 174 21.79 -0.30 -5.96
N SER A 175 22.50 -0.80 -6.96
CA SER A 175 22.06 -0.67 -8.36
C SER A 175 20.84 -1.55 -8.65
N GLN A 176 20.79 -2.77 -8.14
CA GLN A 176 19.63 -3.66 -8.29
C GLN A 176 18.41 -3.15 -7.54
N PHE A 177 18.60 -2.58 -6.35
CA PHE A 177 17.54 -1.97 -5.56
C PHE A 177 16.86 -0.80 -6.30
N LEU A 178 17.64 0.13 -6.83
CA LEU A 178 17.12 1.24 -7.62
C LEU A 178 16.41 0.76 -8.90
N ASN A 179 16.95 -0.27 -9.56
CA ASN A 179 16.30 -0.88 -10.72
C ASN A 179 14.99 -1.57 -10.35
N THR A 180 14.93 -2.25 -9.20
CA THR A 180 13.69 -2.86 -8.69
C THR A 180 12.62 -1.81 -8.42
N ILE A 181 12.97 -0.68 -7.78
CA ILE A 181 12.01 0.42 -7.55
C ILE A 181 11.50 0.98 -8.88
N LYS A 182 12.39 1.24 -9.85
CA LYS A 182 12.00 1.74 -11.17
C LYS A 182 11.11 0.75 -11.92
N ALA A 183 11.46 -0.53 -11.93
CA ALA A 183 10.68 -1.58 -12.55
C ALA A 183 9.28 -1.70 -11.91
N THR A 184 9.21 -1.65 -10.58
CA THR A 184 7.94 -1.71 -9.86
C THR A 184 7.07 -0.47 -10.14
N ALA A 185 7.66 0.72 -10.20
CA ALA A 185 6.93 1.94 -10.55
C ALA A 185 6.33 1.86 -11.96
N ASN A 186 7.10 1.37 -12.92
CA ASN A 186 6.62 1.16 -14.30
C ASN A 186 5.51 0.10 -14.36
N GLN A 187 5.64 -0.99 -13.61
CA GLN A 187 4.62 -2.04 -13.53
C GLN A 187 3.33 -1.52 -12.89
N VAL A 188 3.43 -0.72 -11.84
CA VAL A 188 2.26 -0.08 -11.23
C VAL A 188 1.61 0.91 -12.19
N ALA A 189 2.40 1.71 -12.92
CA ALA A 189 1.85 2.63 -13.94
C ALA A 189 1.15 1.90 -15.10
N ALA A 190 1.57 0.68 -15.42
CA ALA A 190 0.94 -0.14 -16.46
C ALA A 190 -0.39 -0.78 -16.05
N ILE A 191 -0.78 -0.69 -14.76
CA ILE A 191 -2.07 -1.18 -14.26
C ILE A 191 -3.23 -0.27 -14.67
N TYR A 192 -2.95 1.01 -14.88
CA TYR A 192 -3.92 2.07 -15.22
C TYR A 192 -3.73 2.61 -16.63
#